data_252822d56234c73fc48eefa3823a8d20
#
_entry.id   252822d56234c73fc48eefa3823a8d20
#
_cell.length_a   1.000
_cell.length_b   1.000
_cell.length_c   1.000
_cell.angle_alpha   90.00
_cell.angle_beta   90.00
_cell.angle_gamma   90.00
#
_symmetry.space_group_name_H-M   'P 1'
#
loop_
_entity.id
_entity.type
_entity.pdbx_description
1 polymer ?
#
loop_
_entity_poly.entity_id
_entity_poly.type
_entity_poly.pdbx_seq_one_letter_code
_entity_poly.pdbx_strand_id
1 'polypeptide(L)'
;MFLFFFGFQLSLQAKVVCMCVTTPVTFLEVIDGDTIWVKKEDKKVVVEFEGIDAPELDHEENKTLDCLHDQKIAEKARNLIQDILSSAKEVGLIIKEEINEKELRAQVYADGLSVGQELLYKHLAVEGQGKWCEINERD
;
A
#
# COMPACT_ATOMS: atom_id res chain seq x y z
N MET A 1 -6.99 -52.69 -16.68
CA MET A 1 -7.76 -51.44 -16.56
C MET A 1 -7.10 -50.57 -15.48
N PHE A 2 -6.22 -49.65 -15.90
CA PHE A 2 -5.52 -48.74 -14.99
C PHE A 2 -6.36 -47.45 -14.83
N LEU A 3 -6.89 -47.25 -13.63
CA LEU A 3 -7.52 -45.99 -13.25
C LEU A 3 -6.40 -44.99 -12.87
N PHE A 4 -6.16 -44.02 -13.75
CA PHE A 4 -5.36 -42.84 -13.42
C PHE A 4 -6.24 -41.87 -12.61
N PHE A 5 -6.01 -41.85 -11.30
CA PHE A 5 -6.48 -40.74 -10.47
C PHE A 5 -5.61 -39.53 -10.72
N PHE A 6 -6.08 -38.60 -11.54
CA PHE A 6 -5.55 -37.25 -11.55
C PHE A 6 -5.94 -36.57 -10.25
N GLY A 7 -5.03 -36.57 -9.28
CA GLY A 7 -5.16 -35.77 -8.09
C GLY A 7 -5.05 -34.29 -8.47
N PHE A 8 -6.17 -33.59 -8.41
CA PHE A 8 -6.19 -32.13 -8.45
C PHE A 8 -5.51 -31.64 -7.17
N GLN A 9 -4.21 -31.26 -7.27
CA GLN A 9 -3.54 -30.55 -6.20
C GLN A 9 -4.06 -29.11 -6.22
N LEU A 10 -5.02 -28.82 -5.37
CA LEU A 10 -5.32 -27.44 -5.02
C LEU A 10 -4.12 -26.89 -4.25
N SER A 11 -3.33 -26.06 -4.90
CA SER A 11 -2.34 -25.24 -4.25
C SER A 11 -3.06 -24.15 -3.44
N LEU A 12 -3.30 -24.44 -2.18
CA LEU A 12 -3.71 -23.42 -1.23
C LEU A 12 -2.51 -22.52 -0.96
N GLN A 13 -2.44 -21.39 -1.66
CA GLN A 13 -1.56 -20.28 -1.27
C GLN A 13 -2.20 -19.61 -0.05
N ALA A 14 -1.80 -20.06 1.14
CA ALA A 14 -2.16 -19.40 2.38
C ALA A 14 -1.45 -18.04 2.43
N LYS A 15 -2.21 -16.94 2.29
CA LYS A 15 -1.70 -15.60 2.62
C LYS A 15 -1.41 -15.56 4.11
N VAL A 16 -0.19 -15.10 4.46
CA VAL A 16 0.19 -14.92 5.86
C VAL A 16 -0.60 -13.75 6.44
N VAL A 17 -1.45 -14.05 7.41
CA VAL A 17 -2.24 -13.07 8.14
C VAL A 17 -1.58 -12.80 9.47
N CYS A 18 -1.36 -11.51 9.80
CA CYS A 18 -0.84 -11.12 11.09
C CYS A 18 -1.94 -11.22 12.15
N MET A 19 -1.64 -11.91 13.26
CA MET A 19 -2.45 -11.90 14.48
C MET A 19 -2.08 -10.72 15.39
N CYS A 20 -1.67 -9.61 14.79
CA CYS A 20 -1.18 -8.43 15.49
C CYS A 20 -2.31 -7.64 16.11
N VAL A 21 -2.03 -7.01 17.28
CA VAL A 21 -2.92 -6.00 17.84
C VAL A 21 -2.75 -4.71 17.07
N THR A 22 -3.81 -4.27 16.43
CA THR A 22 -3.83 -3.05 15.63
C THR A 22 -4.79 -2.02 16.21
N THR A 23 -4.53 -0.75 15.91
CA THR A 23 -5.47 0.34 16.15
C THR A 23 -6.50 0.39 15.02
N PRO A 24 -7.80 0.18 15.30
CA PRO A 24 -8.82 0.20 14.26
C PRO A 24 -9.03 1.61 13.71
N VAL A 25 -9.17 1.70 12.39
CA VAL A 25 -9.46 2.96 11.68
C VAL A 25 -10.47 2.71 10.56
N THR A 26 -11.06 3.77 10.06
CA THR A 26 -11.89 3.74 8.85
C THR A 26 -11.10 4.28 7.68
N PHE A 27 -10.93 3.47 6.64
CA PHE A 27 -10.33 3.93 5.40
C PHE A 27 -11.23 4.94 4.70
N LEU A 28 -10.64 6.05 4.22
CA LEU A 28 -11.36 7.10 3.52
C LEU A 28 -10.94 7.19 2.05
N GLU A 29 -9.66 7.38 1.79
CA GLU A 29 -9.16 7.71 0.46
C GLU A 29 -7.68 7.41 0.33
N VAL A 30 -7.24 7.01 -0.87
CA VAL A 30 -5.82 6.93 -1.22
C VAL A 30 -5.34 8.27 -1.72
N ILE A 31 -4.22 8.76 -1.18
CA ILE A 31 -3.56 9.98 -1.64
C ILE A 31 -2.58 9.63 -2.76
N ASP A 32 -1.69 8.68 -2.49
CA ASP A 32 -0.73 8.14 -3.45
C ASP A 32 -0.32 6.71 -3.07
N GLY A 33 0.73 6.17 -3.71
CA GLY A 33 1.14 4.77 -3.58
C GLY A 33 1.65 4.33 -2.19
N ASP A 34 1.79 5.24 -1.24
CA ASP A 34 2.25 4.96 0.12
C ASP A 34 1.59 5.85 1.19
N THR A 35 0.52 6.55 0.82
CA THR A 35 -0.14 7.51 1.72
C THR A 35 -1.66 7.46 1.55
N ILE A 36 -2.35 7.40 2.67
CA ILE A 36 -3.82 7.31 2.71
C ILE A 36 -4.43 8.28 3.73
N TRP A 37 -5.70 8.62 3.50
CA TRP A 37 -6.54 9.24 4.51
C TRP A 37 -7.34 8.17 5.26
N VAL A 38 -7.34 8.26 6.58
CA VAL A 38 -8.18 7.44 7.46
C VAL A 38 -8.90 8.30 8.47
N LYS A 39 -9.95 7.74 9.06
CA LYS A 39 -10.62 8.30 10.22
C LYS A 39 -10.24 7.49 11.46
N LYS A 40 -9.59 8.12 12.40
CA LYS A 40 -9.17 7.56 13.68
C LYS A 40 -9.86 8.34 14.80
N GLU A 41 -10.68 7.67 15.62
CA GLU A 41 -11.43 8.31 16.70
C GLU A 41 -12.17 9.60 16.26
N ASP A 42 -12.91 9.52 15.15
CA ASP A 42 -13.64 10.63 14.53
C ASP A 42 -12.79 11.77 13.97
N LYS A 43 -11.46 11.61 13.95
CA LYS A 43 -10.54 12.57 13.33
C LYS A 43 -9.99 12.04 12.03
N LYS A 44 -9.98 12.90 11.01
CA LYS A 44 -9.34 12.62 9.73
C LYS A 44 -7.83 12.83 9.87
N VAL A 45 -7.06 11.77 9.61
CA VAL A 45 -5.60 11.78 9.68
C VAL A 45 -4.97 11.19 8.41
N VAL A 46 -3.80 11.69 8.06
CA VAL A 46 -2.95 11.13 7.00
C VAL A 46 -2.11 10.01 7.59
N VAL A 47 -2.04 8.89 6.92
CA VAL A 47 -1.17 7.78 7.25
C VAL A 47 -0.17 7.57 6.13
N GLU A 48 1.09 7.77 6.44
CA GLU A 48 2.23 7.39 5.61
C GLU A 48 2.64 5.95 5.94
N PHE A 49 2.82 5.11 4.94
CA PHE A 49 3.21 3.72 5.14
C PHE A 49 4.65 3.64 5.63
N GLU A 50 4.84 3.01 6.78
CA GLU A 50 6.14 2.88 7.41
C GLU A 50 7.03 1.90 6.64
N GLY A 51 8.29 2.29 6.43
CA GLY A 51 9.36 1.44 5.93
C GLY A 51 9.33 1.15 4.43
N ILE A 52 8.40 1.71 3.69
CA ILE A 52 8.30 1.57 2.24
C ILE A 52 8.19 2.92 1.55
N ASP A 53 8.50 2.95 0.28
CA ASP A 53 8.40 4.12 -0.58
C ASP A 53 7.84 3.72 -1.95
N ALA A 54 6.84 4.42 -2.40
CA ALA A 54 6.25 4.29 -3.72
C ALA A 54 6.35 5.61 -4.48
N PRO A 55 6.40 5.59 -5.82
CA PRO A 55 6.43 6.83 -6.57
C PRO A 55 5.16 7.64 -6.35
N GLU A 56 5.31 8.95 -6.24
CA GLU A 56 4.20 9.87 -6.07
C GLU A 56 3.38 9.99 -7.36
N LEU A 57 2.07 10.18 -7.19
CA LEU A 57 1.19 10.56 -8.30
C LEU A 57 1.47 12.01 -8.64
N ASP A 58 2.09 12.23 -9.78
CA ASP A 58 2.35 13.58 -10.28
C ASP A 58 1.13 14.10 -11.04
N HIS A 59 0.72 15.30 -10.71
CA HIS A 59 -0.40 15.98 -11.35
C HIS A 59 0.04 17.01 -12.39
N GLU A 60 1.35 17.15 -12.63
CA GLU A 60 1.89 18.17 -13.51
C GLU A 60 2.34 17.63 -14.89
N GLU A 61 2.24 18.52 -15.87
CA GLU A 61 2.30 18.19 -17.32
C GLU A 61 3.70 17.92 -17.89
N ASN A 62 4.77 17.97 -17.09
CA ASN A 62 6.16 17.79 -17.56
C ASN A 62 6.66 16.36 -17.39
N LYS A 63 6.11 15.45 -18.17
CA LYS A 63 6.48 14.03 -18.09
C LYS A 63 7.58 13.69 -19.08
N THR A 64 8.79 13.43 -18.59
CA THR A 64 9.79 12.70 -19.37
C THR A 64 9.38 11.23 -19.50
N LEU A 65 9.91 10.50 -20.50
CA LEU A 65 9.58 9.08 -20.71
C LEU A 65 9.89 8.21 -19.48
N ASP A 66 10.96 8.53 -18.74
CA ASP A 66 11.34 7.82 -17.54
C ASP A 66 10.33 8.04 -16.40
N CYS A 67 9.80 9.26 -16.31
CA CYS A 67 8.77 9.59 -15.33
C CYS A 67 7.41 8.95 -15.62
N LEU A 68 7.11 8.64 -16.88
CA LEU A 68 5.88 7.92 -17.27
C LEU A 68 5.85 6.49 -16.71
N HIS A 69 7.00 5.83 -16.59
CA HIS A 69 7.08 4.51 -15.98
C HIS A 69 6.72 4.58 -14.49
N ASP A 70 7.29 5.52 -13.77
CA ASP A 70 7.00 5.72 -12.34
C ASP A 70 5.54 6.11 -12.11
N GLN A 71 4.94 6.92 -13.00
CA GLN A 71 3.53 7.25 -12.95
C GLN A 71 2.63 6.02 -13.07
N LYS A 72 2.97 5.08 -13.95
CA LYS A 72 2.24 3.81 -14.09
C LYS A 72 2.33 2.97 -12.83
N ILE A 73 3.50 2.92 -12.20
CA ILE A 73 3.69 2.23 -10.91
C ILE A 73 2.84 2.90 -9.83
N ALA A 74 2.89 4.22 -9.74
CA ALA A 74 2.11 5.00 -8.78
C ALA A 74 0.59 4.77 -8.93
N GLU A 75 0.09 4.74 -10.15
CA GLU A 75 -1.32 4.45 -10.44
C GLU A 75 -1.71 3.02 -10.05
N LYS A 76 -0.88 2.04 -10.37
CA LYS A 76 -1.10 0.64 -9.98
C LYS A 76 -1.06 0.47 -8.47
N ALA A 77 -0.13 1.12 -7.77
CA ALA A 77 -0.05 1.11 -6.31
C ALA A 77 -1.32 1.70 -5.69
N ARG A 78 -1.76 2.87 -6.15
CA ARG A 78 -3.00 3.49 -5.71
C ARG A 78 -4.20 2.57 -5.91
N ASN A 79 -4.34 2.00 -7.09
CA ASN A 79 -5.46 1.11 -7.40
C ASN A 79 -5.46 -0.15 -6.54
N LEU A 80 -4.29 -0.73 -6.29
CA LEU A 80 -4.16 -1.89 -5.41
C LEU A 80 -4.56 -1.56 -3.98
N ILE A 81 -4.08 -0.44 -3.43
CA ILE A 81 -4.45 0.02 -2.08
C ILE A 81 -5.95 0.26 -2.00
N GLN A 82 -6.52 0.94 -2.99
CA GLN A 82 -7.95 1.22 -3.06
C GLN A 82 -8.78 -0.07 -3.06
N ASP A 83 -8.39 -1.05 -3.85
CA ASP A 83 -9.10 -2.33 -3.94
C ASP A 83 -9.02 -3.12 -2.63
N ILE A 84 -7.85 -3.19 -2.03
CA ILE A 84 -7.64 -3.92 -0.77
C ILE A 84 -8.40 -3.26 0.38
N LEU A 85 -8.24 -1.96 0.56
CA LEU A 85 -8.80 -1.25 1.72
C LEU A 85 -10.31 -1.05 1.62
N SER A 86 -10.84 -0.82 0.42
CA SER A 86 -12.29 -0.65 0.22
C SER A 86 -13.08 -1.94 0.39
N SER A 87 -12.46 -3.10 0.14
CA SER A 87 -13.08 -4.42 0.32
C SER A 87 -12.83 -5.05 1.69
N ALA A 88 -11.94 -4.47 2.50
CA ALA A 88 -11.63 -4.97 3.83
C ALA A 88 -12.79 -4.76 4.80
N LYS A 89 -13.03 -5.74 5.66
CA LYS A 89 -13.98 -5.63 6.79
C LYS A 89 -13.40 -4.79 7.92
N GLU A 90 -12.10 -4.97 8.18
CA GLU A 90 -11.36 -4.26 9.22
C GLU A 90 -10.07 -3.70 8.65
N VAL A 91 -9.84 -2.41 8.91
CA VAL A 91 -8.56 -1.75 8.63
C VAL A 91 -7.94 -1.36 9.97
N GLY A 92 -6.69 -1.76 10.17
CA GLY A 92 -5.96 -1.51 11.41
C GLY A 92 -4.57 -0.97 11.14
N LEU A 93 -4.06 -0.20 12.10
CA LEU A 93 -2.73 0.39 12.07
C LEU A 93 -1.86 -0.17 13.18
N ILE A 94 -0.59 -0.43 12.86
CA ILE A 94 0.47 -0.48 13.86
C ILE A 94 1.23 0.84 13.75
N ILE A 95 0.93 1.76 14.64
CA ILE A 95 1.49 3.12 14.61
C ILE A 95 2.94 3.06 15.07
N LYS A 96 3.85 3.54 14.23
CA LYS A 96 5.28 3.62 14.51
C LYS A 96 5.71 4.99 14.98
N GLU A 97 5.07 6.03 14.46
CA GLU A 97 5.39 7.42 14.78
C GLU A 97 4.16 8.30 14.63
N GLU A 98 3.92 9.15 15.60
CA GLU A 98 3.00 10.27 15.48
C GLU A 98 3.79 11.50 15.07
N ILE A 99 3.70 11.87 13.78
CA ILE A 99 4.45 13.00 13.23
C ILE A 99 3.88 14.31 13.78
N ASN A 100 2.55 14.42 13.77
CA ASN A 100 1.80 15.50 14.39
C ASN A 100 0.34 15.04 14.64
N GLU A 101 -0.54 15.95 15.05
CA GLU A 101 -1.95 15.63 15.35
C GLU A 101 -2.75 15.12 14.15
N LYS A 102 -2.28 15.37 12.92
CA LYS A 102 -2.97 15.05 11.67
C LYS A 102 -2.26 14.03 10.80
N GLU A 103 -1.06 13.59 11.21
CA GLU A 103 -0.21 12.75 10.39
C GLU A 103 0.49 11.67 11.23
N LEU A 104 0.37 10.43 10.76
CA LEU A 104 0.95 9.24 11.37
C LEU A 104 1.83 8.52 10.36
N ARG A 105 2.85 7.84 10.88
CA ARG A 105 3.57 6.80 10.14
C ARG A 105 3.22 5.45 10.76
N ALA A 106 2.73 4.52 9.94
CA ALA A 106 2.19 3.27 10.43
C ALA A 106 2.30 2.14 9.41
N GLN A 107 2.31 0.91 9.91
CA GLN A 107 1.99 -0.26 9.10
C GLN A 107 0.47 -0.39 8.98
N VAL A 108 -0.01 -0.65 7.77
CA VAL A 108 -1.44 -0.72 7.46
C VAL A 108 -1.84 -2.15 7.18
N TYR A 109 -2.87 -2.62 7.86
CA TYR A 109 -3.41 -3.97 7.73
C TYR A 109 -4.87 -3.95 7.31
N ALA A 110 -5.19 -4.78 6.33
CA ALA A 110 -6.54 -5.02 5.85
C ALA A 110 -6.93 -6.47 6.15
N ASP A 111 -7.86 -6.70 7.07
CA ASP A 111 -8.23 -8.05 7.54
C ASP A 111 -7.00 -8.90 7.94
N GLY A 112 -6.01 -8.28 8.57
CA GLY A 112 -4.75 -8.89 8.96
C GLY A 112 -3.68 -9.00 7.86
N LEU A 113 -3.99 -8.63 6.62
CA LEU A 113 -3.04 -8.59 5.52
C LEU A 113 -2.26 -7.28 5.53
N SER A 114 -0.92 -7.34 5.51
CA SER A 114 -0.09 -6.15 5.37
C SER A 114 -0.17 -5.58 3.97
N VAL A 115 -0.74 -4.39 3.85
CA VAL A 115 -0.87 -3.69 2.56
C VAL A 115 0.50 -3.31 2.01
N GLY A 116 1.42 -2.88 2.87
CA GLY A 116 2.80 -2.55 2.48
C GLY A 116 3.54 -3.75 1.90
N GLN A 117 3.40 -4.94 2.49
CA GLN A 117 4.01 -6.16 1.97
C GLN A 117 3.44 -6.56 0.60
N GLU A 118 2.15 -6.36 0.38
CA GLU A 118 1.54 -6.59 -0.94
C GLU A 118 2.11 -5.65 -2.02
N LEU A 119 2.35 -4.39 -1.68
CA LEU A 119 3.00 -3.43 -2.58
C LEU A 119 4.42 -3.85 -2.93
N LEU A 120 5.20 -4.27 -1.93
CA LEU A 120 6.58 -4.77 -2.13
C LEU A 120 6.59 -6.03 -3.00
N TYR A 121 5.73 -6.98 -2.70
CA TYR A 121 5.61 -8.23 -3.43
C TYR A 121 5.28 -8.02 -4.91
N LYS A 122 4.46 -7.04 -5.22
CA LYS A 122 4.07 -6.68 -6.60
C LYS A 122 5.00 -5.67 -7.27
N HIS A 123 6.11 -5.33 -6.64
CA HIS A 123 7.09 -4.36 -7.14
C HIS A 123 6.50 -2.95 -7.40
N LEU A 124 5.52 -2.58 -6.58
CA LEU A 124 4.87 -1.27 -6.64
C LEU A 124 5.42 -0.28 -5.60
N ALA A 125 6.26 -0.76 -4.73
CA ALA A 125 7.02 -0.01 -3.74
C ALA A 125 8.37 -0.67 -3.50
N VAL A 126 9.27 0.04 -2.85
CA VAL A 126 10.56 -0.46 -2.39
C VAL A 126 10.71 -0.25 -0.90
N GLU A 127 11.58 -1.03 -0.26
CA GLU A 127 11.94 -0.82 1.13
C GLU A 127 12.81 0.43 1.29
N GLY A 128 12.58 1.18 2.35
CA GLY A 128 13.33 2.40 2.64
C GLY A 128 12.97 3.52 1.69
N GLN A 129 13.94 4.12 1.04
CA GLN A 129 13.77 5.21 0.08
C GLN A 129 14.09 4.76 -1.33
N GLY A 130 13.15 4.95 -2.25
CA GLY A 130 13.29 4.65 -3.66
C GLY A 130 13.98 5.76 -4.44
N LYS A 131 14.56 5.38 -5.58
CA LYS A 131 15.05 6.32 -6.59
C LYS A 131 14.02 6.40 -7.70
N TRP A 132 13.03 7.23 -7.46
CA TRP A 132 12.01 7.53 -8.46
C TRP A 132 12.49 8.66 -9.37
N CYS A 133 11.77 8.86 -10.45
CA CYS A 133 12.03 9.99 -11.33
C CYS A 133 11.88 11.28 -10.54
N GLU A 134 12.99 11.83 -10.10
CA GLU A 134 13.03 13.17 -9.53
C GLU A 134 12.98 14.17 -10.68
N ILE A 135 11.95 15.01 -10.65
CA ILE A 135 12.01 16.26 -11.43
C ILE A 135 13.15 17.06 -10.81
N ASN A 136 14.31 16.97 -11.43
CA ASN A 136 15.41 17.83 -11.06
C ASN A 136 14.99 19.27 -11.32
N GLU A 137 14.56 19.95 -10.28
CA GLU A 137 14.60 21.41 -10.24
C GLU A 137 16.07 21.87 -10.25
N ARG A 138 16.75 21.54 -11.32
CA ARG A 138 18.03 22.16 -11.62
C ARG A 138 17.90 22.77 -13.01
N ASP A 139 17.51 24.00 -12.97
CA ASP A 139 17.95 25.13 -13.79
C ASP A 139 16.93 26.26 -13.81
#